data_0e92e9cf3d8b228625c9ae970292897d
#
_entry.id   0e92e9cf3d8b228625c9ae970292897d
#
_cell.length_a   1.000
_cell.length_b   1.000
_cell.length_c   1.000
_cell.angle_alpha   90.00
_cell.angle_beta   90.00
_cell.angle_gamma   90.00
#
_symmetry.space_group_name_H-M   'P 1'
#
loop_
_entity.id
_entity.type
_entity.pdbx_description
1 polymer ?
#
loop_
_entity_poly.entity_id
_entity_poly.type
_entity_poly.pdbx_seq_one_letter_code
_entity_poly.pdbx_strand_id
1 'polypeptide(L)'
;TKYGRADYYINDSRAQLETGKWEHVAWTYQSNNVTVYVNGESLGSSFVRGPLSPGAILYWNIIGKSSGTIKGELDELRIWNDKRTAEEITENMFMELNGNESNLVAYYNMNEGTGFDVEDNSQNTYDGQMKNMSEEDWVLSNAPLGSINDSYKTNIKAIWEKSSTSASSLSDGLSMISSTGLAEENYTIYGNNGLSSTSSLNLPPVENLSLRSARVWQFDVTGIVSTDITIDIGDATGYSGPPVLASDFRLLFRPVGCTGDCNFQVISTASSVSSTDNIEFTN
;
A
#
# COMPACT_ATOMS: atom_id res chain seq x y z
N THR A 1 20.94 -37.44 -8.72
CA THR A 1 20.76 -36.12 -8.08
C THR A 1 19.29 -35.99 -7.74
N LYS A 2 18.92 -36.12 -6.45
CA LYS A 2 17.54 -35.90 -6.01
C LYS A 2 17.34 -34.39 -5.88
N TYR A 3 16.49 -33.84 -6.71
CA TYR A 3 15.98 -32.48 -6.53
C TYR A 3 15.08 -32.49 -5.30
N GLY A 4 15.48 -31.80 -4.24
CA GLY A 4 14.68 -31.69 -3.03
C GLY A 4 13.51 -30.75 -3.27
N ARG A 5 12.29 -31.26 -3.15
CA ARG A 5 11.08 -30.45 -2.98
C ARG A 5 11.07 -29.96 -1.53
N ALA A 6 11.07 -28.66 -1.32
CA ALA A 6 10.83 -28.09 -0.01
C ALA A 6 9.37 -27.64 0.02
N ASP A 7 8.54 -28.33 0.75
CA ASP A 7 7.17 -27.90 1.05
C ASP A 7 7.24 -27.05 2.31
N TYR A 8 6.75 -25.81 2.25
CA TYR A 8 6.68 -24.90 3.37
C TYR A 8 5.28 -24.93 3.94
N TYR A 9 5.21 -25.19 5.24
CA TYR A 9 3.99 -25.00 6.01
C TYR A 9 4.26 -23.92 7.06
N ILE A 10 3.62 -22.78 6.91
CA ILE A 10 3.53 -21.80 7.98
C ILE A 10 2.28 -22.13 8.76
N ASN A 11 2.46 -22.65 9.96
CA ASN A 11 1.37 -22.92 10.88
C ASN A 11 1.11 -21.66 11.74
N ASP A 12 0.67 -20.60 11.08
CA ASP A 12 0.31 -19.34 11.70
C ASP A 12 -1.14 -19.02 11.30
N SER A 13 -1.98 -18.68 12.29
CA SER A 13 -3.39 -18.33 12.02
C SER A 13 -3.54 -17.10 11.12
N ARG A 14 -2.54 -16.22 11.08
CA ARG A 14 -2.48 -15.06 10.19
C ARG A 14 -2.21 -15.43 8.72
N ALA A 15 -1.76 -16.67 8.47
CA ALA A 15 -1.55 -17.21 7.12
C ALA A 15 -2.84 -17.74 6.48
N GLN A 16 -3.98 -17.64 7.15
CA GLN A 16 -5.26 -18.00 6.58
C GLN A 16 -5.76 -16.86 5.71
N LEU A 17 -5.75 -17.05 4.40
CA LEU A 17 -6.37 -16.14 3.46
C LEU A 17 -7.88 -16.23 3.62
N GLU A 18 -8.55 -15.09 3.67
CA GLU A 18 -10.00 -15.01 3.78
C GLU A 18 -10.62 -15.04 2.38
N THR A 19 -11.72 -15.74 2.24
CA THR A 19 -12.48 -15.76 0.97
C THR A 19 -13.26 -14.46 0.79
N GLY A 20 -13.32 -13.97 -0.47
CA GLY A 20 -14.03 -12.75 -0.82
C GLY A 20 -13.30 -11.48 -0.39
N LYS A 21 -11.99 -11.54 -0.23
CA LYS A 21 -11.15 -10.40 0.13
C LYS A 21 -9.81 -10.47 -0.58
N TRP A 22 -9.32 -9.32 -1.01
CA TRP A 22 -7.96 -9.19 -1.50
C TRP A 22 -6.95 -9.34 -0.36
N GLU A 23 -5.90 -10.07 -0.64
CA GLU A 23 -4.79 -10.30 0.27
C GLU A 23 -3.48 -10.11 -0.48
N HIS A 24 -2.63 -9.24 0.02
CA HIS A 24 -1.27 -9.14 -0.52
C HIS A 24 -0.40 -10.23 0.09
N VAL A 25 0.26 -11.02 -0.74
CA VAL A 25 1.16 -12.10 -0.31
C VAL A 25 2.54 -11.90 -0.92
N ALA A 26 3.57 -11.93 -0.10
CA ALA A 26 4.95 -11.84 -0.57
C ALA A 26 5.85 -12.91 0.07
N TRP A 27 6.85 -13.35 -0.71
CA TRP A 27 7.92 -14.22 -0.24
C TRP A 27 9.26 -13.57 -0.52
N THR A 28 10.14 -13.54 0.47
CA THR A 28 11.52 -13.16 0.26
C THR A 28 12.45 -14.32 0.57
N TYR A 29 13.53 -14.44 -0.22
CA TYR A 29 14.55 -15.45 -0.02
C TYR A 29 15.94 -14.83 0.12
N GLN A 30 16.66 -15.19 1.17
CA GLN A 30 18.05 -14.81 1.35
C GLN A 30 18.78 -15.84 2.22
N SER A 31 19.97 -16.27 1.82
CA SER A 31 20.85 -17.13 2.62
C SER A 31 20.14 -18.38 3.17
N ASN A 32 19.41 -19.05 2.31
CA ASN A 32 18.60 -20.25 2.64
C ASN A 32 17.45 -19.99 3.62
N ASN A 33 17.03 -18.75 3.81
CA ASN A 33 15.83 -18.42 4.58
C ASN A 33 14.76 -17.87 3.65
N VAL A 34 13.55 -18.39 3.78
CA VAL A 34 12.33 -17.83 3.17
C VAL A 34 11.55 -17.13 4.27
N THR A 35 11.17 -15.90 4.02
CA THR A 35 10.24 -15.15 4.88
C THR A 35 8.96 -14.93 4.09
N VAL A 36 7.81 -15.17 4.72
CA VAL A 36 6.49 -14.93 4.11
C VAL A 36 5.83 -13.73 4.78
N TYR A 37 5.17 -12.94 3.97
CA TYR A 37 4.41 -11.78 4.39
C TYR A 37 2.98 -11.91 3.89
N VAL A 38 2.02 -11.53 4.72
CA VAL A 38 0.62 -11.34 4.35
C VAL A 38 0.21 -9.94 4.75
N ASN A 39 -0.32 -9.16 3.82
CA ASN A 39 -0.70 -7.75 4.01
C ASN A 39 0.43 -6.90 4.60
N GLY A 40 1.67 -7.15 4.17
CA GLY A 40 2.87 -6.48 4.65
C GLY A 40 3.41 -6.97 5.99
N GLU A 41 2.66 -7.80 6.72
CA GLU A 41 3.07 -8.35 8.01
C GLU A 41 3.87 -9.65 7.84
N SER A 42 5.05 -9.74 8.46
CA SER A 42 5.88 -10.94 8.44
C SER A 42 5.27 -12.05 9.29
N LEU A 43 5.07 -13.21 8.69
CA LEU A 43 4.63 -14.42 9.37
C LEU A 43 5.80 -15.27 9.92
N GLY A 44 7.02 -14.80 9.73
CA GLY A 44 8.23 -15.48 10.16
C GLY A 44 9.04 -16.05 9.02
N SER A 45 10.20 -16.59 9.37
CA SER A 45 11.17 -17.14 8.42
C SER A 45 11.39 -18.63 8.68
N SER A 46 11.64 -19.37 7.61
CA SER A 46 11.97 -20.78 7.68
C SER A 46 13.22 -21.09 6.86
N PHE A 47 14.06 -21.98 7.40
CA PHE A 47 15.29 -22.40 6.74
C PHE A 47 15.03 -23.43 5.64
N VAL A 48 15.58 -23.17 4.44
CA VAL A 48 15.55 -24.09 3.29
C VAL A 48 16.87 -24.82 3.22
N ARG A 49 16.85 -26.14 3.14
CA ARG A 49 18.08 -26.92 2.92
C ARG A 49 18.60 -26.75 1.50
N GLY A 50 19.71 -26.06 1.39
CA GLY A 50 20.47 -25.87 0.17
C GLY A 50 20.12 -24.57 -0.59
N PRO A 51 21.10 -24.02 -1.31
CA PRO A 51 20.87 -22.86 -2.16
C PRO A 51 19.87 -23.24 -3.27
N LEU A 52 19.06 -22.27 -3.70
CA LEU A 52 18.40 -22.39 -4.99
C LEU A 52 19.49 -22.60 -6.02
N SER A 53 19.53 -23.77 -6.65
CA SER A 53 20.64 -24.16 -7.52
C SER A 53 20.70 -23.21 -8.72
N PRO A 54 21.82 -22.50 -8.97
CA PRO A 54 21.98 -21.74 -10.21
C PRO A 54 21.97 -22.75 -11.37
N GLY A 55 20.90 -22.74 -12.17
CA GLY A 55 20.67 -23.73 -13.22
C GLY A 55 19.54 -24.72 -12.92
N ALA A 56 18.91 -24.66 -11.76
CA ALA A 56 17.55 -25.13 -11.65
C ALA A 56 16.73 -24.21 -12.57
N ILE A 57 16.28 -24.74 -13.68
CA ILE A 57 15.21 -24.12 -14.44
C ILE A 57 14.04 -24.10 -13.47
N LEU A 58 13.79 -22.94 -12.89
CA LEU A 58 12.58 -22.71 -12.12
C LEU A 58 11.46 -22.77 -13.14
N TYR A 59 10.84 -23.95 -13.24
CA TYR A 59 9.58 -24.07 -13.95
C TYR A 59 8.50 -23.39 -13.09
N TRP A 60 8.55 -22.09 -12.98
CA TRP A 60 7.45 -21.24 -12.47
C TRP A 60 6.32 -21.21 -13.50
N ASN A 61 6.12 -22.33 -14.19
CA ASN A 61 5.28 -22.34 -15.36
C ASN A 61 3.82 -22.29 -15.02
N ILE A 62 3.42 -22.48 -13.77
CA ILE A 62 2.00 -22.62 -13.49
C ILE A 62 1.67 -22.09 -12.11
N ILE A 63 1.16 -20.88 -12.07
CA ILE A 63 0.45 -20.35 -10.90
C ILE A 63 -0.93 -21.00 -10.92
N GLY A 64 -1.35 -21.56 -9.79
CA GLY A 64 -2.66 -22.21 -9.66
C GLY A 64 -2.72 -23.68 -10.00
N LYS A 65 -1.62 -24.31 -10.44
CA LYS A 65 -1.60 -25.76 -10.65
C LYS A 65 -1.10 -26.52 -9.44
N SER A 66 -1.99 -27.21 -8.79
CA SER A 66 -1.65 -28.24 -7.81
C SER A 66 -2.79 -29.24 -7.71
N SER A 67 -2.61 -30.27 -6.89
CA SER A 67 -3.70 -31.17 -6.50
C SER A 67 -4.83 -30.49 -5.70
N GLY A 68 -4.68 -29.18 -5.39
CA GLY A 68 -5.74 -28.31 -4.91
C GLY A 68 -5.78 -27.06 -5.79
N THR A 69 -6.90 -26.77 -6.41
CA THR A 69 -7.08 -25.54 -7.20
C THR A 69 -7.23 -24.35 -6.27
N ILE A 70 -6.44 -23.29 -6.49
CA ILE A 70 -6.75 -21.99 -5.94
C ILE A 70 -8.00 -21.50 -6.70
N LYS A 71 -9.07 -21.25 -5.98
CA LYS A 71 -10.23 -20.55 -6.49
C LYS A 71 -10.14 -19.11 -6.03
N GLY A 72 -9.86 -18.19 -6.92
CA GLY A 72 -9.67 -16.80 -6.62
C GLY A 72 -9.12 -16.05 -7.81
N GLU A 73 -8.95 -14.78 -7.64
CA GLU A 73 -8.39 -13.86 -8.61
C GLU A 73 -6.93 -13.58 -8.26
N LEU A 74 -6.14 -13.20 -9.25
CA LEU A 74 -4.73 -12.84 -9.10
C LEU A 74 -4.51 -11.52 -9.82
N ASP A 75 -3.75 -10.64 -9.17
CA ASP A 75 -3.38 -9.34 -9.71
C ASP A 75 -1.99 -8.95 -9.24
N GLU A 76 -1.31 -8.05 -9.96
CA GLU A 76 -0.07 -7.42 -9.54
C GLU A 76 1.07 -8.40 -9.19
N LEU A 77 1.30 -9.41 -10.01
CA LEU A 77 2.38 -10.37 -9.78
C LEU A 77 3.75 -9.76 -10.10
N ARG A 78 4.65 -9.77 -9.13
CA ARG A 78 5.98 -9.16 -9.20
C ARG A 78 7.07 -10.16 -8.84
N ILE A 79 8.15 -10.18 -9.62
CA ILE A 79 9.33 -11.02 -9.38
C ILE A 79 10.57 -10.12 -9.32
N TRP A 80 11.31 -10.24 -8.24
CA TRP A 80 12.51 -9.45 -7.98
C TRP A 80 13.75 -10.33 -7.88
N ASN A 81 14.91 -9.84 -8.27
CA ASN A 81 16.18 -10.55 -8.13
C ASN A 81 16.95 -10.18 -6.85
N ASP A 82 16.38 -9.32 -6.02
CA ASP A 82 16.86 -8.98 -4.69
C ASP A 82 15.82 -9.32 -3.61
N LYS A 83 16.28 -9.33 -2.35
CA LYS A 83 15.39 -9.46 -1.21
C LYS A 83 14.76 -8.10 -0.89
N ARG A 84 13.46 -7.99 -1.08
CA ARG A 84 12.73 -6.80 -0.64
C ARG A 84 12.65 -6.73 0.89
N THR A 85 12.79 -5.53 1.46
CA THR A 85 12.58 -5.28 2.89
C THR A 85 11.09 -5.27 3.23
N ALA A 86 10.76 -5.33 4.52
CA ALA A 86 9.36 -5.24 4.96
C ALA A 86 8.75 -3.87 4.58
N GLU A 87 9.53 -2.81 4.69
CA GLU A 87 9.13 -1.45 4.30
C GLU A 87 8.84 -1.38 2.81
N GLU A 88 9.75 -1.86 1.96
CA GLU A 88 9.55 -1.87 0.51
C GLU A 88 8.33 -2.70 0.10
N ILE A 89 8.06 -3.82 0.77
CA ILE A 89 6.85 -4.62 0.53
C ILE A 89 5.61 -3.80 0.90
N THR A 90 5.60 -3.19 2.08
CA THR A 90 4.46 -2.44 2.59
C THR A 90 4.17 -1.19 1.75
N GLU A 91 5.20 -0.47 1.32
CA GLU A 91 5.05 0.75 0.52
C GLU A 91 4.60 0.47 -0.91
N ASN A 92 5.01 -0.67 -1.48
CA ASN A 92 4.69 -0.99 -2.87
C ASN A 92 3.43 -1.85 -3.04
N MET A 93 2.92 -2.50 -1.99
CA MET A 93 1.77 -3.40 -2.13
C MET A 93 0.49 -2.70 -2.60
N PHE A 94 0.38 -1.38 -2.42
CA PHE A 94 -0.77 -0.58 -2.80
C PHE A 94 -0.58 0.24 -4.09
N MET A 95 0.52 0.01 -4.80
CA MET A 95 0.90 0.83 -5.96
C MET A 95 1.13 -0.03 -7.18
N GLU A 96 0.66 0.40 -8.33
CA GLU A 96 1.15 -0.13 -9.61
C GLU A 96 2.61 0.29 -9.81
N LEU A 97 3.41 -0.59 -10.42
CA LEU A 97 4.80 -0.29 -10.77
C LEU A 97 4.88 0.34 -12.16
N ASN A 98 6.00 1.03 -12.42
CA ASN A 98 6.27 1.58 -13.75
C ASN A 98 6.94 0.56 -14.70
N GLY A 99 7.37 -0.61 -14.17
CA GLY A 99 8.07 -1.65 -14.91
C GLY A 99 9.57 -1.43 -15.11
N ASN A 100 10.11 -0.30 -14.66
CA ASN A 100 11.53 0.05 -14.79
C ASN A 100 12.28 0.11 -13.46
N GLU A 101 11.69 -0.42 -12.40
CA GLU A 101 12.29 -0.45 -11.08
C GLU A 101 13.55 -1.32 -11.07
N SER A 102 14.57 -0.85 -10.33
CA SER A 102 15.82 -1.61 -10.17
C SER A 102 15.55 -2.97 -9.55
N ASN A 103 16.16 -4.01 -10.13
CA ASN A 103 16.03 -5.41 -9.69
C ASN A 103 14.66 -6.07 -9.96
N LEU A 104 13.74 -5.41 -10.64
CA LEU A 104 12.51 -6.03 -11.11
C LEU A 104 12.83 -6.97 -12.28
N VAL A 105 12.45 -8.24 -12.15
CA VAL A 105 12.70 -9.28 -13.17
C VAL A 105 11.48 -9.51 -14.04
N ALA A 106 10.30 -9.51 -13.46
CA ALA A 106 9.04 -9.60 -14.20
C ALA A 106 7.92 -8.90 -13.42
N TYR A 107 7.00 -8.31 -14.14
CA TYR A 107 5.85 -7.62 -13.61
C TYR A 107 4.62 -7.86 -14.49
N TYR A 108 3.65 -8.55 -13.96
CA TYR A 108 2.38 -8.84 -14.62
C TYR A 108 1.28 -8.07 -13.89
N ASN A 109 0.85 -6.95 -14.47
CA ASN A 109 -0.22 -6.12 -13.90
C ASN A 109 -1.62 -6.60 -14.29
N MET A 110 -1.69 -7.62 -15.18
CA MET A 110 -2.92 -8.32 -15.59
C MET A 110 -4.04 -7.41 -16.10
N ASN A 111 -3.67 -6.33 -16.79
CA ASN A 111 -4.60 -5.32 -17.30
C ASN A 111 -5.06 -5.58 -18.76
N GLU A 112 -4.73 -6.73 -19.37
CA GLU A 112 -5.03 -7.03 -20.77
C GLU A 112 -6.53 -7.17 -21.04
N GLY A 113 -7.26 -7.81 -20.14
CA GLY A 113 -8.72 -7.95 -20.19
C GLY A 113 -9.26 -8.76 -21.37
N THR A 114 -8.42 -9.25 -22.28
CA THR A 114 -8.78 -10.06 -23.45
C THR A 114 -7.60 -10.93 -23.89
N GLY A 115 -7.89 -11.99 -24.65
CA GLY A 115 -6.83 -12.87 -25.17
C GLY A 115 -6.28 -13.84 -24.11
N PHE A 116 -5.15 -14.45 -24.44
CA PHE A 116 -4.52 -15.47 -23.59
C PHE A 116 -3.08 -15.15 -23.20
N ASP A 117 -2.52 -14.10 -23.73
CA ASP A 117 -1.19 -13.63 -23.37
C ASP A 117 -1.29 -12.75 -22.12
N VAL A 118 -0.29 -12.84 -21.24
CA VAL A 118 -0.14 -12.01 -20.04
C VAL A 118 1.19 -11.29 -20.19
N GLU A 119 1.14 -10.00 -20.40
CA GLU A 119 2.31 -9.19 -20.72
C GLU A 119 3.21 -8.98 -19.49
N ASP A 120 4.50 -9.18 -19.66
CA ASP A 120 5.50 -8.74 -18.69
C ASP A 120 5.78 -7.26 -18.91
N ASN A 121 5.23 -6.43 -18.05
CA ASN A 121 5.41 -4.98 -18.06
C ASN A 121 6.79 -4.53 -17.54
N SER A 122 7.70 -5.46 -17.20
CA SER A 122 9.08 -5.14 -16.87
C SER A 122 9.92 -4.85 -18.12
N GLN A 123 11.16 -4.46 -17.93
CA GLN A 123 12.09 -4.25 -19.06
C GLN A 123 12.56 -5.57 -19.73
N ASN A 124 12.22 -6.74 -19.17
CA ASN A 124 12.73 -8.03 -19.65
C ASN A 124 11.81 -8.74 -20.65
N THR A 125 10.52 -8.40 -20.67
CA THR A 125 9.52 -8.95 -21.61
C THR A 125 9.43 -10.51 -21.57
N TYR A 126 9.29 -11.05 -20.37
CA TYR A 126 9.07 -12.49 -20.14
C TYR A 126 7.57 -12.82 -20.11
N ASP A 127 6.89 -12.62 -21.23
CA ASP A 127 5.44 -12.78 -21.33
C ASP A 127 4.96 -14.16 -20.91
N GLY A 128 3.83 -14.18 -20.26
CA GLY A 128 3.13 -15.37 -19.80
C GLY A 128 1.99 -15.75 -20.74
N GLN A 129 1.34 -16.86 -20.45
CA GLN A 129 0.11 -17.29 -21.12
C GLN A 129 -0.87 -17.94 -20.15
N MET A 130 -2.14 -17.63 -20.29
CA MET A 130 -3.21 -18.36 -19.64
C MET A 130 -3.26 -19.79 -20.18
N LYS A 131 -3.31 -20.78 -19.29
CA LYS A 131 -3.39 -22.21 -19.66
C LYS A 131 -4.57 -22.88 -18.96
N ASN A 132 -5.41 -23.56 -19.74
CA ASN A 132 -6.65 -24.18 -19.28
C ASN A 132 -7.65 -23.15 -18.68
N MET A 133 -7.63 -21.95 -19.20
CA MET A 133 -8.51 -20.84 -18.90
C MET A 133 -9.18 -20.35 -20.19
N SER A 134 -10.23 -19.56 -20.08
CA SER A 134 -10.92 -18.90 -21.18
C SER A 134 -10.71 -17.39 -21.13
N GLU A 135 -11.03 -16.66 -22.18
CA GLU A 135 -11.00 -15.20 -22.18
C GLU A 135 -11.99 -14.59 -21.17
N GLU A 136 -13.06 -15.34 -20.82
CA GLU A 136 -14.06 -14.95 -19.83
C GLU A 136 -13.53 -15.00 -18.38
N ASP A 137 -12.33 -15.58 -18.17
CA ASP A 137 -11.66 -15.60 -16.87
C ASP A 137 -10.92 -14.27 -16.57
N TRP A 138 -10.85 -13.35 -17.53
CA TRP A 138 -10.51 -11.97 -17.25
C TRP A 138 -11.65 -11.27 -16.52
N VAL A 139 -11.39 -10.80 -15.32
CA VAL A 139 -12.36 -10.10 -14.47
C VAL A 139 -11.83 -8.74 -14.06
N LEU A 140 -12.72 -7.82 -13.76
CA LEU A 140 -12.32 -6.50 -13.25
C LEU A 140 -11.79 -6.65 -11.82
N SER A 141 -10.57 -6.20 -11.60
CA SER A 141 -9.96 -6.20 -10.27
C SER A 141 -10.48 -5.04 -9.40
N ASN A 142 -10.73 -5.34 -8.13
CA ASN A 142 -10.96 -4.36 -7.09
C ASN A 142 -9.85 -4.41 -6.02
N ALA A 143 -8.66 -4.88 -6.39
CA ALA A 143 -7.50 -4.85 -5.51
C ALA A 143 -7.24 -3.40 -5.03
N PRO A 144 -6.86 -3.18 -3.75
CA PRO A 144 -6.63 -1.83 -3.23
C PRO A 144 -5.32 -1.25 -3.78
N LEU A 145 -5.37 -0.79 -5.02
CA LEU A 145 -4.29 -0.14 -5.73
C LEU A 145 -4.61 1.33 -5.96
N GLY A 146 -3.61 2.18 -5.91
CA GLY A 146 -3.79 3.61 -6.09
C GLY A 146 -2.62 4.29 -6.79
N SER A 147 -2.85 5.55 -7.15
CA SER A 147 -1.88 6.40 -7.81
C SER A 147 -1.45 7.54 -6.88
N ILE A 148 -0.29 7.39 -6.25
CA ILE A 148 0.33 8.44 -5.45
C ILE A 148 1.48 9.05 -6.25
N ASN A 149 1.47 10.38 -6.38
CA ASN A 149 2.51 11.11 -7.09
C ASN A 149 3.88 10.91 -6.41
N ASP A 150 4.96 10.84 -7.19
CA ASP A 150 6.32 10.59 -6.71
C ASP A 150 6.75 11.51 -5.56
N SER A 151 6.26 12.75 -5.54
CA SER A 151 6.55 13.70 -4.46
C SER A 151 5.90 13.34 -3.12
N TYR A 152 5.01 12.35 -3.07
CA TYR A 152 4.24 11.95 -1.89
C TYR A 152 4.39 10.47 -1.55
N LYS A 153 5.31 9.76 -2.18
CA LYS A 153 5.53 8.31 -1.98
C LYS A 153 6.28 7.96 -0.68
N THR A 154 6.33 8.87 0.28
CA THR A 154 6.91 8.55 1.59
C THR A 154 5.85 7.92 2.48
N ASN A 155 6.19 6.77 3.05
CA ASN A 155 5.40 6.05 4.05
C ASN A 155 3.95 5.80 3.60
N ILE A 156 3.77 5.15 2.45
CA ILE A 156 2.46 4.83 1.87
C ILE A 156 1.70 3.87 2.77
N LYS A 157 0.44 4.18 3.01
CA LYS A 157 -0.51 3.40 3.80
C LYS A 157 -1.86 3.34 3.08
N ALA A 158 -2.71 2.43 3.53
CA ALA A 158 -4.08 2.33 3.04
C ALA A 158 -5.06 2.06 4.18
N ILE A 159 -6.28 2.56 4.01
CA ILE A 159 -7.47 2.06 4.71
C ILE A 159 -8.28 1.27 3.69
N TRP A 160 -8.48 0.00 3.96
CA TRP A 160 -9.17 -0.95 3.09
C TRP A 160 -9.78 -2.07 3.95
N GLU A 161 -10.56 -2.95 3.36
CA GLU A 161 -11.36 -3.92 4.10
C GLU A 161 -10.58 -4.72 5.16
N LYS A 162 -9.30 -5.05 4.88
CA LYS A 162 -8.44 -5.77 5.83
C LYS A 162 -7.84 -4.91 6.93
N SER A 163 -7.82 -3.59 6.77
CA SER A 163 -7.27 -2.65 7.77
C SER A 163 -8.36 -1.97 8.62
N SER A 164 -9.61 -2.41 8.51
CA SER A 164 -10.83 -1.66 8.86
C SER A 164 -11.05 -1.32 10.32
N THR A 165 -10.23 -1.75 11.25
CA THR A 165 -10.61 -1.64 12.67
C THR A 165 -9.58 -1.01 13.57
N SER A 166 -8.45 -0.57 13.05
CA SER A 166 -7.42 -0.04 13.92
C SER A 166 -6.78 1.23 13.38
N ALA A 167 -6.33 2.05 14.29
CA ALA A 167 -5.40 3.15 14.09
C ALA A 167 -4.08 2.74 13.40
N SER A 168 -4.02 1.58 12.80
CA SER A 168 -2.84 1.00 12.15
C SER A 168 -2.47 1.66 10.83
N SER A 169 -3.32 2.50 10.29
CA SER A 169 -3.00 3.29 9.09
C SER A 169 -2.36 4.61 9.47
N LEU A 170 -1.23 4.55 10.14
CA LEU A 170 -0.43 5.71 10.50
C LEU A 170 0.60 6.00 9.42
N SER A 171 0.66 7.24 8.94
CA SER A 171 1.69 7.75 8.04
C SER A 171 2.31 9.01 8.60
N ASP A 172 3.44 8.90 9.27
CA ASP A 172 4.24 10.02 9.78
C ASP A 172 3.41 11.11 10.47
N GLY A 173 2.71 10.75 11.52
CA GLY A 173 1.90 11.66 12.30
C GLY A 173 0.47 11.85 11.79
N LEU A 174 0.03 11.15 10.74
CA LEU A 174 -1.37 11.09 10.35
C LEU A 174 -1.93 9.71 10.61
N SER A 175 -2.97 9.61 11.42
CA SER A 175 -3.74 8.40 11.65
C SER A 175 -5.17 8.58 11.13
N MET A 176 -5.69 7.54 10.53
CA MET A 176 -7.06 7.50 10.03
C MET A 176 -7.79 6.29 10.60
N ILE A 177 -9.04 6.51 10.99
CA ILE A 177 -9.94 5.45 11.47
C ILE A 177 -11.20 5.51 10.64
N SER A 178 -11.51 4.44 9.91
CA SER A 178 -12.76 4.38 9.16
C SER A 178 -13.95 4.24 10.10
N SER A 179 -14.93 5.11 9.92
CA SER A 179 -16.20 5.08 10.66
C SER A 179 -17.31 4.29 9.96
N THR A 180 -17.17 4.01 8.67
CA THR A 180 -18.19 3.26 7.90
C THR A 180 -17.59 2.44 6.77
N GLY A 181 -18.14 1.25 6.58
CA GLY A 181 -18.20 0.38 5.43
C GLY A 181 -17.06 0.40 4.43
N LEU A 182 -15.86 -0.02 4.87
CA LEU A 182 -14.85 -0.44 3.91
C LEU A 182 -15.32 -1.74 3.24
N ALA A 183 -15.27 -1.76 1.93
CA ALA A 183 -15.60 -2.89 1.08
C ALA A 183 -14.56 -2.93 -0.04
N GLU A 184 -14.55 -3.98 -0.84
CA GLU A 184 -13.62 -4.11 -1.97
C GLU A 184 -13.61 -2.88 -2.89
N GLU A 185 -14.76 -2.19 -3.01
CA GLU A 185 -14.92 -1.00 -3.86
C GLU A 185 -14.70 0.33 -3.11
N ASN A 186 -14.41 0.31 -1.82
CA ASN A 186 -14.27 1.51 -1.00
C ASN A 186 -12.97 1.43 -0.20
N TYR A 187 -11.96 2.14 -0.64
CA TYR A 187 -10.68 2.21 0.05
C TYR A 187 -9.99 3.56 -0.19
N THR A 188 -9.02 3.89 0.62
CA THR A 188 -8.14 5.02 0.35
C THR A 188 -6.69 4.62 0.58
N ILE A 189 -5.84 5.10 -0.32
CA ILE A 189 -4.40 4.97 -0.23
C ILE A 189 -3.84 6.37 -0.03
N TYR A 190 -2.84 6.52 0.82
CA TYR A 190 -2.24 7.81 1.09
C TYR A 190 -0.76 7.69 1.41
N GLY A 191 -0.03 8.73 1.07
CA GLY A 191 1.37 8.88 1.36
C GLY A 191 1.71 10.35 1.56
N ASN A 192 2.90 10.66 2.00
CA ASN A 192 3.30 12.02 2.31
C ASN A 192 4.58 12.46 1.59
N ASN A 193 4.89 13.76 1.67
CA ASN A 193 6.05 14.35 1.00
C ASN A 193 7.36 14.29 1.82
N GLY A 194 7.40 13.56 2.93
CA GLY A 194 8.60 13.38 3.76
C GLY A 194 9.07 14.61 4.53
N LEU A 195 8.38 15.75 4.46
CA LEU A 195 8.76 16.96 5.18
C LEU A 195 8.29 16.89 6.65
N SER A 196 9.02 17.55 7.56
CA SER A 196 8.68 17.64 8.97
C SER A 196 9.02 19.05 9.46
N SER A 197 8.19 20.02 9.08
CA SER A 197 8.37 21.43 9.44
C SER A 197 7.06 22.20 9.24
N THR A 198 7.09 23.51 9.44
CA THR A 198 5.98 24.41 9.12
C THR A 198 6.23 25.22 7.85
N SER A 199 5.16 25.73 7.25
CA SER A 199 5.19 26.56 6.05
C SER A 199 4.16 27.67 6.15
N SER A 200 4.50 28.86 5.65
CA SER A 200 3.57 29.99 5.47
C SER A 200 3.04 30.09 4.03
N LEU A 201 3.42 29.16 3.15
CA LEU A 201 3.02 29.20 1.74
C LEU A 201 1.65 28.55 1.52
N ASN A 202 0.90 29.07 0.56
CA ASN A 202 -0.39 28.54 0.09
C ASN A 202 -1.43 28.42 1.21
N LEU A 203 -1.43 29.37 2.16
CA LEU A 203 -2.44 29.46 3.21
C LEU A 203 -3.78 29.92 2.62
N PRO A 204 -4.93 29.50 3.21
CA PRO A 204 -6.24 30.00 2.84
C PRO A 204 -6.30 31.54 3.01
N PRO A 205 -6.79 32.28 2.00
CA PRO A 205 -6.77 33.75 2.06
C PRO A 205 -7.82 34.36 3.01
N VAL A 206 -8.79 33.56 3.45
CA VAL A 206 -9.94 33.98 4.25
C VAL A 206 -9.82 33.67 5.74
N GLU A 207 -8.78 32.94 6.12
CA GLU A 207 -8.53 32.53 7.51
C GLU A 207 -7.28 33.25 8.05
N ASN A 208 -7.31 33.63 9.32
CA ASN A 208 -6.13 34.21 10.00
C ASN A 208 -5.11 33.14 10.40
N LEU A 209 -4.77 32.27 9.46
CA LEU A 209 -3.75 31.24 9.66
C LEU A 209 -2.38 31.80 9.35
N SER A 210 -1.42 31.58 10.25
CA SER A 210 -0.05 32.06 10.08
C SER A 210 0.88 31.00 9.53
N LEU A 211 0.62 29.74 9.85
CA LEU A 211 1.42 28.59 9.46
C LEU A 211 0.52 27.37 9.16
N ARG A 212 1.05 26.47 8.36
CA ARG A 212 0.53 25.09 8.19
C ARG A 212 1.67 24.10 8.35
N SER A 213 1.36 22.80 8.44
CA SER A 213 2.36 21.76 8.25
C SER A 213 2.96 21.87 6.83
N ALA A 214 4.28 21.77 6.74
CA ALA A 214 4.96 21.56 5.46
C ALA A 214 4.77 20.11 4.97
N ARG A 215 4.59 19.15 5.91
CA ARG A 215 4.15 17.81 5.55
C ARG A 215 2.74 17.86 5.01
N VAL A 216 2.57 17.27 3.85
CA VAL A 216 1.29 17.18 3.15
C VAL A 216 1.11 15.72 2.74
N TRP A 217 -0.08 15.21 2.93
CA TRP A 217 -0.46 13.87 2.49
C TRP A 217 -1.29 13.99 1.23
N GLN A 218 -0.98 13.16 0.24
CA GLN A 218 -1.84 12.93 -0.91
C GLN A 218 -2.70 11.70 -0.63
N PHE A 219 -3.98 11.79 -0.98
CA PHE A 219 -4.94 10.70 -0.89
C PHE A 219 -5.40 10.31 -2.27
N ASP A 220 -5.49 9.02 -2.52
CA ASP A 220 -6.21 8.43 -3.64
C ASP A 220 -7.36 7.62 -3.07
N VAL A 221 -8.59 8.03 -3.40
CA VAL A 221 -9.82 7.50 -2.80
C VAL A 221 -10.64 6.82 -3.88
N THR A 222 -10.93 5.54 -3.68
CA THR A 222 -11.85 4.77 -4.50
C THR A 222 -13.17 4.59 -3.75
N GLY A 223 -14.29 4.84 -4.43
CA GLY A 223 -15.61 4.76 -3.83
C GLY A 223 -15.88 5.83 -2.77
N ILE A 224 -16.56 5.44 -1.70
CA ILE A 224 -16.95 6.32 -0.59
C ILE A 224 -16.28 5.83 0.68
N VAL A 225 -15.39 6.64 1.22
CA VAL A 225 -14.71 6.37 2.50
C VAL A 225 -14.99 7.50 3.46
N SER A 226 -15.55 7.16 4.63
CA SER A 226 -15.73 8.10 5.74
C SER A 226 -14.74 7.74 6.84
N THR A 227 -14.01 8.73 7.33
CA THR A 227 -12.93 8.51 8.29
C THR A 227 -12.77 9.67 9.24
N ASP A 228 -12.44 9.36 10.48
CA ASP A 228 -11.88 10.32 11.41
C ASP A 228 -10.36 10.41 11.19
N ILE A 229 -9.83 11.63 11.32
CA ILE A 229 -8.41 11.92 11.10
C ILE A 229 -7.81 12.43 12.42
N THR A 230 -6.69 11.86 12.82
CA THR A 230 -5.85 12.38 13.90
C THR A 230 -4.49 12.77 13.36
N ILE A 231 -4.03 13.97 13.68
CA ILE A 231 -2.71 14.49 13.31
C ILE A 231 -1.89 14.73 14.57
N ASP A 232 -0.78 14.01 14.69
CA ASP A 232 0.31 14.30 15.62
C ASP A 232 1.14 15.46 15.05
N ILE A 233 1.00 16.65 15.63
CA ILE A 233 1.70 17.84 15.13
C ILE A 233 3.19 17.83 15.45
N GLY A 234 3.62 17.09 16.48
CA GLY A 234 5.03 16.85 16.77
C GLY A 234 5.71 16.14 15.62
N ASP A 235 5.15 15.02 15.21
CA ASP A 235 5.64 14.24 14.06
C ASP A 235 5.51 15.01 12.74
N ALA A 236 4.38 15.67 12.54
CA ALA A 236 4.09 16.36 11.27
C ALA A 236 4.91 17.65 11.07
N THR A 237 5.28 18.35 12.14
CA THR A 237 5.86 19.70 12.07
C THR A 237 7.15 19.89 12.86
N GLY A 238 7.53 18.94 13.69
CA GLY A 238 8.61 19.09 14.67
C GLY A 238 8.21 19.94 15.89
N TYR A 239 6.91 20.11 16.14
CA TYR A 239 6.43 20.87 17.29
C TYR A 239 6.81 20.19 18.61
N SER A 240 7.32 20.96 19.55
CA SER A 240 7.71 20.50 20.89
C SER A 240 7.31 21.50 21.99
N GLY A 241 6.29 22.30 21.71
CA GLY A 241 5.79 23.35 22.61
C GLY A 241 4.80 22.86 23.68
N PRO A 242 4.15 23.79 24.38
CA PRO A 242 3.13 23.48 25.37
C PRO A 242 1.88 22.84 24.72
N PRO A 243 0.97 22.26 25.53
CA PRO A 243 -0.29 21.75 25.01
C PRO A 243 -1.05 22.80 24.19
N VAL A 244 -1.67 22.34 23.10
CA VAL A 244 -2.37 23.18 22.11
C VAL A 244 -3.88 23.12 22.32
N LEU A 245 -4.62 24.07 21.73
CA LEU A 245 -6.08 24.09 21.76
C LEU A 245 -6.63 23.66 20.39
N ALA A 246 -7.65 22.83 20.37
CA ALA A 246 -8.32 22.38 19.14
C ALA A 246 -8.79 23.57 18.28
N SER A 247 -9.25 24.65 18.91
CA SER A 247 -9.71 25.88 18.22
C SER A 247 -8.67 26.51 17.31
N ASP A 248 -7.38 26.23 17.55
CA ASP A 248 -6.27 26.86 16.82
C ASP A 248 -5.95 26.11 15.51
N PHE A 249 -6.57 24.94 15.28
CA PHE A 249 -6.25 24.08 14.14
C PHE A 249 -7.37 23.98 13.13
N ARG A 250 -6.97 23.87 11.88
CA ARG A 250 -7.84 23.66 10.72
C ARG A 250 -7.30 22.52 9.88
N LEU A 251 -8.17 21.63 9.44
CA LEU A 251 -7.86 20.66 8.39
C LEU A 251 -7.91 21.38 7.05
N LEU A 252 -6.80 21.30 6.32
CA LEU A 252 -6.64 21.96 5.04
C LEU A 252 -6.64 20.94 3.92
N PHE A 253 -7.32 21.25 2.84
CA PHE A 253 -7.41 20.43 1.63
C PHE A 253 -7.03 21.23 0.38
N ARG A 254 -6.46 20.53 -0.60
CA ARG A 254 -6.18 21.05 -1.93
C ARG A 254 -6.32 19.90 -2.96
N PRO A 255 -7.06 20.08 -4.07
CA PRO A 255 -7.14 19.07 -5.13
C PRO A 255 -5.75 18.76 -5.72
N VAL A 256 -5.53 17.50 -6.08
CA VAL A 256 -4.33 17.07 -6.81
C VAL A 256 -4.33 17.70 -8.21
N GLY A 257 -3.17 18.07 -8.73
CA GLY A 257 -3.04 18.67 -10.06
C GLY A 257 -3.51 20.12 -10.17
N CYS A 258 -3.83 20.76 -9.06
CA CYS A 258 -4.18 22.17 -9.05
C CYS A 258 -3.08 23.01 -9.69
N THR A 259 -3.42 23.86 -10.67
CA THR A 259 -2.52 24.80 -11.37
C THR A 259 -2.94 26.24 -11.08
N GLY A 260 -1.98 27.14 -10.88
CA GLY A 260 -2.22 28.55 -10.53
C GLY A 260 -2.09 28.80 -9.02
N ASP A 261 -2.87 29.74 -8.47
CA ASP A 261 -2.88 30.09 -7.05
C ASP A 261 -3.54 28.98 -6.23
N CYS A 262 -2.80 27.91 -6.03
CA CYS A 262 -3.26 26.70 -5.37
C CYS A 262 -3.19 26.81 -3.85
N ASN A 263 -3.88 27.76 -3.29
CA ASN A 263 -4.04 27.84 -1.84
C ASN A 263 -4.88 26.68 -1.32
N PHE A 264 -4.50 26.20 -0.15
CA PHE A 264 -5.34 25.26 0.57
C PHE A 264 -6.67 25.90 0.94
N GLN A 265 -7.67 25.06 1.12
CA GLN A 265 -9.00 25.43 1.62
C GLN A 265 -9.21 24.81 2.98
N VAL A 266 -9.87 25.50 3.89
CA VAL A 266 -10.30 24.96 5.18
C VAL A 266 -11.51 24.05 4.93
N ILE A 267 -11.44 22.81 5.37
CA ILE A 267 -12.54 21.85 5.27
C ILE A 267 -13.14 21.50 6.63
N SER A 268 -12.36 21.61 7.70
CA SER A 268 -12.85 21.38 9.07
C SER A 268 -12.03 22.13 10.10
N THR A 269 -12.65 22.41 11.24
CA THR A 269 -11.99 22.82 12.49
C THR A 269 -11.76 21.57 13.33
N ALA A 270 -10.65 21.50 14.06
CA ALA A 270 -10.40 20.38 14.95
C ALA A 270 -11.50 20.24 16.00
N SER A 271 -11.93 18.99 16.23
CA SER A 271 -12.96 18.64 17.20
C SER A 271 -12.42 18.51 18.61
N SER A 272 -11.21 17.99 18.77
CA SER A 272 -10.57 17.74 20.07
C SER A 272 -9.06 17.63 19.96
N VAL A 273 -8.43 17.57 21.13
CA VAL A 273 -7.03 17.23 21.32
C VAL A 273 -6.97 16.07 22.29
N SER A 274 -6.49 14.91 21.84
CA SER A 274 -6.47 13.68 22.68
C SER A 274 -5.18 13.50 23.47
N SER A 275 -4.13 14.24 23.13
CA SER A 275 -2.87 14.31 23.88
C SER A 275 -2.33 15.73 23.82
N THR A 276 -1.06 15.95 24.21
CA THR A 276 -0.45 17.29 24.15
C THR A 276 -0.43 17.87 22.74
N ASP A 277 -0.42 17.04 21.70
CA ASP A 277 -0.16 17.40 20.30
C ASP A 277 -0.91 16.57 19.26
N ASN A 278 -1.80 15.66 19.68
CA ASN A 278 -2.67 14.89 18.77
C ASN A 278 -3.99 15.62 18.54
N ILE A 279 -4.16 16.11 17.32
CA ILE A 279 -5.31 16.92 16.90
C ILE A 279 -6.31 16.02 16.16
N GLU A 280 -7.55 15.99 16.61
CA GLU A 280 -8.60 15.15 16.06
C GLU A 280 -9.59 15.96 15.21
N PHE A 281 -9.92 15.38 14.06
CA PHE A 281 -10.96 15.86 13.15
C PHE A 281 -11.96 14.71 12.95
N THR A 282 -13.11 14.83 13.57
CA THR A 282 -14.20 13.84 13.46
C THR A 282 -15.21 14.29 12.42
N ASN A 283 -15.78 13.30 11.71
CA ASN A 283 -16.78 13.51 10.66
C ASN A 283 -18.18 13.74 11.27
#